data_bba951b36d591005a913d8b1db7aa6a1
#
_entry.id   bba951b36d591005a913d8b1db7aa6a1
#
_cell.length_a   1.000
_cell.length_b   1.000
_cell.length_c   1.000
_cell.angle_alpha   90.00
_cell.angle_beta   90.00
_cell.angle_gamma   90.00
#
_symmetry.space_group_name_H-M   'P 1'
#
loop_
_entity.id
_entity.type
_entity.pdbx_description
1 polymer ?
#
loop_
_entity_poly.entity_id
_entity_poly.type
_entity_poly.pdbx_seq_one_letter_code
_entity_poly.pdbx_strand_id
1 'polypeptide(L)'
;MYCNNSNSFEKNDIPKTKEAQIAVLTPSEDKDFIVRKIVLKNGGFMPNHTNKIQHQQYVLKGTAKVVVGEEEFKAKEGDFIYIPAGVNHYYEACFDSDYEFLCMITTKDDEITML
;
A
#
# COMPACT_ATOMS: atom_id res chain seq x y z
N MET A 1 7.23 -20.02 -12.31
CA MET A 1 7.64 -18.75 -12.96
C MET A 1 6.49 -18.22 -13.79
N TYR A 2 6.25 -16.91 -13.77
CA TYR A 2 5.22 -16.31 -14.61
C TYR A 2 5.55 -14.86 -14.93
N CYS A 3 4.89 -14.36 -15.97
CA CYS A 3 4.92 -12.96 -16.36
C CYS A 3 3.48 -12.54 -16.65
N ASN A 4 2.88 -11.82 -15.71
CA ASN A 4 1.49 -11.42 -15.80
C ASN A 4 1.37 -9.93 -15.53
N ASN A 5 0.42 -9.29 -16.20
CA ASN A 5 0.11 -7.89 -15.90
C ASN A 5 -0.47 -7.79 -14.49
N SER A 6 -0.04 -6.80 -13.72
CA SER A 6 -0.52 -6.64 -12.35
C SER A 6 -2.04 -6.46 -12.24
N ASN A 7 -2.68 -5.96 -13.30
CA ASN A 7 -4.13 -5.80 -13.35
C ASN A 7 -4.89 -7.10 -13.52
N SER A 8 -4.21 -8.20 -13.87
CA SER A 8 -4.84 -9.52 -14.02
C SER A 8 -4.91 -10.29 -12.69
N PHE A 9 -4.24 -9.82 -11.65
CA PHE A 9 -4.27 -10.47 -10.35
C PHE A 9 -5.57 -10.17 -9.62
N GLU A 10 -6.03 -11.12 -8.82
CA GLU A 10 -7.21 -10.93 -7.98
C GLU A 10 -6.99 -9.82 -6.97
N LYS A 11 -7.96 -8.92 -6.86
CA LYS A 11 -7.95 -7.82 -5.90
C LYS A 11 -8.97 -8.08 -4.81
N ASN A 12 -8.57 -7.86 -3.58
CA ASN A 12 -9.45 -8.00 -2.43
C ASN A 12 -9.58 -6.66 -1.72
N ASP A 13 -10.78 -6.39 -1.20
CA ASP A 13 -11.00 -5.17 -0.42
C ASP A 13 -10.20 -5.25 0.88
N ILE A 14 -9.62 -4.11 1.27
CA ILE A 14 -8.90 -4.01 2.54
C ILE A 14 -9.91 -3.61 3.61
N PRO A 15 -10.08 -4.41 4.69
CA PRO A 15 -11.04 -4.08 5.74
C PRO A 15 -10.78 -2.72 6.39
N LYS A 16 -11.85 -2.06 6.81
CA LYS A 16 -11.82 -0.78 7.54
C LYS A 16 -11.23 0.39 6.75
N THR A 17 -11.18 0.28 5.44
CA THR A 17 -10.75 1.35 4.54
C THR A 17 -11.92 1.80 3.67
N LYS A 18 -11.75 2.95 3.00
CA LYS A 18 -12.70 3.39 1.99
C LYS A 18 -12.07 3.21 0.62
N GLU A 19 -12.65 2.31 -0.19
CA GLU A 19 -12.25 2.13 -1.59
C GLU A 19 -10.78 1.74 -1.78
N ALA A 20 -10.24 0.94 -0.84
CA ALA A 20 -8.87 0.43 -0.95
C ALA A 20 -8.88 -1.06 -1.25
N GLN A 21 -8.05 -1.47 -2.22
CA GLN A 21 -7.92 -2.86 -2.65
C GLN A 21 -6.48 -3.29 -2.69
N ILE A 22 -6.23 -4.58 -2.50
CA ILE A 22 -4.89 -5.17 -2.50
C ILE A 22 -4.85 -6.39 -3.41
N ALA A 23 -3.79 -6.50 -4.19
CA ALA A 23 -3.45 -7.68 -4.98
C ALA A 23 -2.06 -8.15 -4.58
N VAL A 24 -1.93 -9.42 -4.20
CA VAL A 24 -0.63 -10.02 -3.88
C VAL A 24 -0.04 -10.55 -5.17
N LEU A 25 1.12 -10.02 -5.58
CA LEU A 25 1.75 -10.37 -6.85
C LEU A 25 2.72 -11.54 -6.71
N THR A 26 3.34 -11.68 -5.55
CA THR A 26 4.29 -12.77 -5.27
C THR A 26 3.54 -14.10 -5.10
N PRO A 27 4.08 -15.23 -5.62
CA PRO A 27 3.46 -16.54 -5.42
C PRO A 27 3.26 -16.86 -3.93
N SER A 28 2.18 -17.58 -3.62
CA SER A 28 1.80 -17.88 -2.23
C SER A 28 2.83 -18.72 -1.48
N GLU A 29 3.64 -19.48 -2.18
CA GLU A 29 4.70 -20.29 -1.58
C GLU A 29 5.92 -19.50 -1.13
N ASP A 30 6.10 -18.27 -1.63
CA ASP A 30 7.18 -17.39 -1.20
C ASP A 30 6.75 -16.67 0.08
N LYS A 31 7.61 -16.70 1.10
CA LYS A 31 7.33 -16.12 2.42
C LYS A 31 8.33 -15.06 2.84
N ASP A 32 9.37 -14.85 2.03
CA ASP A 32 10.52 -14.04 2.44
C ASP A 32 10.60 -12.69 1.74
N PHE A 33 9.90 -12.52 0.63
CA PHE A 33 9.85 -11.26 -0.08
C PHE A 33 8.52 -11.18 -0.82
N ILE A 34 7.65 -10.30 -0.36
CA ILE A 34 6.30 -10.21 -0.88
C ILE A 34 6.05 -8.84 -1.47
N VAL A 35 5.59 -8.83 -2.74
CA VAL A 35 5.20 -7.60 -3.43
C VAL A 35 3.69 -7.59 -3.57
N ARG A 36 3.09 -6.49 -3.11
CA ARG A 36 1.65 -6.28 -3.20
C ARG A 36 1.39 -4.98 -3.94
N LYS A 37 0.33 -4.96 -4.73
CA LYS A 37 -0.15 -3.73 -5.36
C LYS A 37 -1.38 -3.26 -4.61
N ILE A 38 -1.33 -2.03 -4.13
CA ILE A 38 -2.45 -1.43 -3.41
C ILE A 38 -3.03 -0.33 -4.28
N VAL A 39 -4.37 -0.31 -4.40
CA VAL A 39 -5.10 0.68 -5.17
C VAL A 39 -6.09 1.37 -4.25
N LEU A 40 -5.93 2.69 -4.11
CA LEU A 40 -6.95 3.53 -3.51
C LEU A 40 -7.72 4.20 -4.63
N LYS A 41 -9.01 3.91 -4.72
CA LYS A 41 -9.86 4.57 -5.71
C LYS A 41 -9.95 6.06 -5.42
N ASN A 42 -10.27 6.82 -6.44
CA ASN A 42 -10.43 8.26 -6.35
C ASN A 42 -11.25 8.65 -5.11
N GLY A 43 -10.67 9.45 -4.23
CA GLY A 43 -11.32 9.86 -2.97
C GLY A 43 -11.30 8.81 -1.86
N GLY A 44 -10.68 7.65 -2.10
CA GLY A 44 -10.56 6.61 -1.07
C GLY A 44 -9.49 6.93 -0.05
N PHE A 45 -9.53 6.23 1.09
CA PHE A 45 -8.53 6.43 2.13
C PHE A 45 -8.29 5.16 2.94
N MET A 46 -7.11 5.08 3.52
CA MET A 46 -6.76 4.10 4.54
C MET A 46 -6.58 4.86 5.86
N PRO A 47 -7.34 4.51 6.90
CA PRO A 47 -7.25 5.20 8.20
C PRO A 47 -5.87 5.03 8.83
N ASN A 48 -5.57 5.87 9.80
CA ASN A 48 -4.31 5.79 10.52
C ASN A 48 -4.15 4.41 11.15
N HIS A 49 -3.00 3.77 10.89
CA HIS A 49 -2.72 2.42 11.36
C HIS A 49 -1.21 2.20 11.49
N THR A 50 -0.85 1.11 12.17
CA THR A 50 0.53 0.67 12.26
C THR A 50 0.67 -0.73 11.67
N ASN A 51 1.88 -1.06 11.24
CA ASN A 51 2.24 -2.42 10.84
C ASN A 51 3.37 -2.93 11.72
N LYS A 52 3.38 -4.23 11.97
CA LYS A 52 4.39 -4.89 12.80
C LYS A 52 5.78 -4.78 12.18
N ILE A 53 5.86 -4.83 10.84
CA ILE A 53 7.12 -4.77 10.11
C ILE A 53 7.22 -3.51 9.26
N GLN A 54 8.43 -3.18 8.82
CA GLN A 54 8.65 -2.04 7.93
C GLN A 54 8.06 -2.30 6.55
N HIS A 55 7.65 -1.23 5.89
CA HIS A 55 7.11 -1.28 4.53
C HIS A 55 7.92 -0.37 3.62
N GLN A 56 8.16 -0.83 2.40
CA GLN A 56 8.78 -0.02 1.35
C GLN A 56 7.81 0.06 0.19
N GLN A 57 7.61 1.26 -0.32
CA GLN A 57 6.57 1.51 -1.31
C GLN A 57 7.09 2.31 -2.47
N TYR A 58 6.60 2.00 -3.66
CA TYR A 58 6.89 2.75 -4.87
C TYR A 58 5.59 3.14 -5.55
N VAL A 59 5.40 4.45 -5.77
CA VAL A 59 4.15 4.97 -6.32
C VAL A 59 4.12 4.80 -7.83
N LEU A 60 3.10 4.08 -8.32
CA LEU A 60 2.92 3.78 -9.73
C LEU A 60 2.06 4.81 -10.45
N LYS A 61 1.06 5.39 -9.76
CA LYS A 61 0.05 6.23 -10.42
C LYS A 61 -0.66 7.12 -9.40
N GLY A 62 -1.01 8.31 -9.85
CA GLY A 62 -1.85 9.22 -9.07
C GLY A 62 -1.13 9.98 -7.99
N THR A 63 -1.89 10.69 -7.18
CA THR A 63 -1.39 11.48 -6.08
C THR A 63 -2.20 11.19 -4.83
N ALA A 64 -1.55 11.31 -3.67
CA ALA A 64 -2.21 11.10 -2.38
C ALA A 64 -1.58 11.97 -1.31
N LYS A 65 -2.42 12.32 -0.33
CA LYS A 65 -1.92 12.84 0.94
C LYS A 65 -1.47 11.65 1.76
N VAL A 66 -0.22 11.65 2.18
CA VAL A 66 0.36 10.57 2.99
C VAL A 66 0.91 11.17 4.27
N VAL A 67 0.56 10.55 5.40
CA VAL A 67 1.08 10.93 6.70
C VAL A 67 1.84 9.74 7.26
N VAL A 68 3.09 9.94 7.61
CA VAL A 68 3.93 8.92 8.27
C VAL A 68 4.48 9.54 9.55
N GLY A 69 4.08 8.99 10.70
CA GLY A 69 4.41 9.60 11.97
C GLY A 69 3.82 10.99 12.07
N GLU A 70 4.68 12.01 12.21
CA GLU A 70 4.28 13.41 12.28
C GLU A 70 4.49 14.14 10.96
N GLU A 71 5.00 13.47 9.94
CA GLU A 71 5.28 14.08 8.64
C GLU A 71 4.12 13.87 7.67
N GLU A 72 3.75 14.96 7.00
CA GLU A 72 2.73 14.93 5.97
C GLU A 72 3.35 15.37 4.65
N PHE A 73 3.05 14.65 3.58
CA PHE A 73 3.52 14.99 2.25
C PHE A 73 2.51 14.55 1.19
N LYS A 74 2.66 15.11 -0.01
CA LYS A 74 1.88 14.71 -1.17
C LYS A 74 2.72 13.76 -2.00
N ALA A 75 2.36 12.49 -2.01
CA ALA A 75 3.03 11.48 -2.81
C ALA A 75 2.51 11.53 -4.25
N LYS A 76 3.39 11.24 -5.20
CA LYS A 76 3.06 11.22 -6.62
C LYS A 76 3.84 10.12 -7.33
N GLU A 77 3.46 9.86 -8.57
CA GLU A 77 4.11 8.85 -9.40
C GLU A 77 5.63 8.98 -9.35
N GLY A 78 6.30 7.86 -9.12
CA GLY A 78 7.76 7.78 -9.04
C GLY A 78 8.33 7.97 -7.64
N ASP A 79 7.53 8.35 -6.66
CA ASP A 79 8.03 8.54 -5.29
C ASP A 79 8.24 7.20 -4.60
N PHE A 80 9.30 7.15 -3.79
CA PHE A 80 9.60 6.02 -2.92
C PHE A 80 9.31 6.42 -1.48
N ILE A 81 8.56 5.57 -0.76
CA ILE A 81 8.19 5.84 0.62
C ILE A 81 8.68 4.69 1.51
N TYR A 82 9.42 5.04 2.56
CA TYR A 82 9.85 4.08 3.57
C TYR A 82 9.08 4.31 4.86
N ILE A 83 8.42 3.28 5.37
CA ILE A 83 7.66 3.35 6.61
C ILE A 83 8.30 2.38 7.61
N PRO A 84 8.95 2.90 8.67
CA PRO A 84 9.53 2.04 9.70
C PRO A 84 8.48 1.18 10.41
N ALA A 85 8.90 0.04 10.93
CA ALA A 85 8.04 -0.82 11.73
C ALA A 85 7.42 -0.05 12.90
N GLY A 86 6.13 -0.20 13.11
CA GLY A 86 5.43 0.41 14.24
C GLY A 86 5.09 1.87 14.10
N VAL A 87 5.48 2.53 13.01
CA VAL A 87 5.17 3.95 12.80
C VAL A 87 3.79 4.07 12.16
N ASN A 88 2.95 4.93 12.74
CA ASN A 88 1.60 5.15 12.23
C ASN A 88 1.64 5.83 10.86
N HIS A 89 0.70 5.47 10.02
CA HIS A 89 0.58 6.06 8.69
C HIS A 89 -0.86 6.06 8.18
N TYR A 90 -1.12 6.97 7.25
CA TYR A 90 -2.44 7.26 6.70
C TYR A 90 -2.30 7.64 5.24
N TYR A 91 -3.26 7.21 4.42
CA TYR A 91 -3.30 7.57 3.00
C TYR A 91 -4.68 8.08 2.62
N GLU A 92 -4.69 9.11 1.78
CA GLU A 92 -5.93 9.64 1.20
C GLU A 92 -5.67 9.99 -0.27
N ALA A 93 -6.31 9.27 -1.18
CA ALA A 93 -6.17 9.53 -2.61
C ALA A 93 -6.77 10.90 -2.95
N CYS A 94 -6.07 11.67 -3.78
CA CYS A 94 -6.58 12.94 -4.26
C CYS A 94 -7.71 12.72 -5.26
N PHE A 95 -8.57 13.72 -5.47
CA PHE A 95 -9.80 13.57 -6.25
C PHE A 95 -9.62 13.63 -7.76
N ASP A 96 -8.40 13.57 -8.27
CA ASP A 96 -8.11 13.65 -9.70
C ASP A 96 -7.82 12.29 -10.35
N SER A 97 -7.51 11.26 -9.57
CA SER A 97 -7.27 9.91 -10.08
C SER A 97 -7.17 8.90 -8.95
N ASP A 98 -7.15 7.61 -9.31
CA ASP A 98 -6.82 6.55 -8.36
C ASP A 98 -5.35 6.67 -7.97
N TYR A 99 -5.03 6.26 -6.75
CA TYR A 99 -3.65 6.21 -6.24
C TYR A 99 -3.22 4.75 -6.16
N GLU A 100 -2.14 4.40 -6.87
CA GLU A 100 -1.66 3.03 -6.93
C GLU A 100 -0.19 2.96 -6.55
N PHE A 101 0.15 1.98 -5.71
CA PHE A 101 1.54 1.79 -5.31
C PHE A 101 1.87 0.32 -5.07
N LEU A 102 3.14 -0.01 -5.27
CA LEU A 102 3.67 -1.30 -4.85
C LEU A 102 4.07 -1.19 -3.38
N CYS A 103 3.77 -2.22 -2.62
CA CYS A 103 4.20 -2.33 -1.24
C CYS A 103 4.99 -3.62 -1.08
N MET A 104 6.25 -3.51 -0.68
CA MET A 104 7.17 -4.61 -0.56
C MET A 104 7.49 -4.87 0.90
N ILE A 105 7.32 -6.11 1.32
CA ILE A 105 7.57 -6.54 2.69
C ILE A 105 8.45 -7.80 2.68
N THR A 106 9.15 -8.03 3.79
CA THR A 106 10.14 -9.12 3.90
C THR A 106 9.60 -10.38 4.55
N THR A 107 8.33 -10.39 4.95
CA THR A 107 7.70 -11.57 5.55
C THR A 107 6.19 -11.44 5.47
N LYS A 108 5.49 -12.60 5.46
CA LYS A 108 4.02 -12.62 5.54
C LYS A 108 3.51 -12.40 6.97
N ASP A 109 4.38 -12.42 7.95
CA ASP A 109 4.00 -12.28 9.37
C ASP A 109 3.84 -10.82 9.80
N ASP A 110 3.26 -10.03 8.93
CA ASP A 110 2.91 -8.66 9.27
C ASP A 110 1.56 -8.63 10.01
N GLU A 111 1.42 -7.64 10.87
CA GLU A 111 0.19 -7.41 11.61
C GLU A 111 -0.19 -5.95 11.50
N ILE A 112 -1.44 -5.69 11.09
CA ILE A 112 -1.96 -4.33 10.98
C ILE A 112 -2.78 -4.01 12.22
N THR A 113 -2.55 -2.84 12.81
CA THR A 113 -3.32 -2.34 13.95
C THR A 113 -3.93 -1.00 13.59
N MET A 114 -5.26 -0.93 13.53
CA MET A 114 -5.98 0.32 13.28
C MET A 114 -5.98 1.18 14.54
N LEU A 115 -5.71 2.45 14.36
CA LEU A 115 -5.64 3.41 15.46
C LEU A 115 -6.89 4.27 15.58
#